data_2be975be6017f8a7407871619cfb1065
#
_entry.id   2be975be6017f8a7407871619cfb1065
#
_cell.length_a   1.000
_cell.length_b   1.000
_cell.length_c   1.000
_cell.angle_alpha   90.00
_cell.angle_beta   90.00
_cell.angle_gamma   90.00
#
_symmetry.space_group_name_H-M   'P 1'
#
loop_
_entity.id
_entity.type
_entity.pdbx_description
1 polymer ?
#
loop_
_entity_poly.entity_id
_entity_poly.type
_entity_poly.pdbx_seq_one_letter_code
_entity_poly.pdbx_strand_id
1 'polypeptide(L)'
;MNNVRNLLTGSLVYIACIVLLSLACNVSSGLPVADVIGQWLYFDKSALVVAGCLLMAGLMMEKRYFLFIPVSWVLVMLGGIEAVWGLRQLYGYAVSNHSLYVLTGSFFNPGPYSGYLAMILPVCLYQWLTKRGEILCSDRNDGRRWEKVMDKAGTMVAGGVMLLILCVLPAGMSRSAWLAAGVSCLCVYAWHMDWTDKFRLLWQQQRQRVVMVVVGGFCVLLLAGYLLFVLKPDSARGRLFMWKITCRAIAEKPLTGYGIHNFAAAYGNAQETYFAAGDYEPWEERVAGSPEYAFNEYLQAAVELGIPLAVCLLVVVVLCLYRGVRKGRYGICGAILSLMIFSFSSYPLQLPVFIVTFGGLLVACLSGADRWQWLGLAVSVGIIGGFRLKNDL
;
A
#
# COMPACT_ATOMS: atom_id res chain seq x y z
N MET A 1 -7.01 37.78 -6.68
CA MET A 1 -5.81 37.06 -6.20
C MET A 1 -6.11 35.65 -5.73
N ASN A 2 -7.14 35.41 -4.93
CA ASN A 2 -7.44 34.07 -4.39
C ASN A 2 -7.83 33.02 -5.48
N ASN A 3 -8.55 33.43 -6.53
CA ASN A 3 -8.93 32.51 -7.61
C ASN A 3 -7.74 32.03 -8.46
N VAL A 4 -6.76 32.93 -8.75
CA VAL A 4 -5.55 32.57 -9.51
C VAL A 4 -4.65 31.64 -8.69
N ARG A 5 -4.51 31.89 -7.40
CA ARG A 5 -3.74 31.03 -6.49
C ARG A 5 -4.38 29.64 -6.37
N ASN A 6 -5.70 29.58 -6.25
CA ASN A 6 -6.44 28.33 -6.19
C ASN A 6 -6.32 27.53 -7.50
N LEU A 7 -6.36 28.20 -8.66
CA LEU A 7 -6.17 27.60 -9.96
C LEU A 7 -4.75 27.02 -10.10
N LEU A 8 -3.72 27.81 -9.72
CA LEU A 8 -2.32 27.35 -9.74
C LEU A 8 -2.08 26.15 -8.82
N THR A 9 -2.63 26.18 -7.61
CA THR A 9 -2.52 25.07 -6.67
C THR A 9 -3.18 23.81 -7.22
N GLY A 10 -4.38 23.92 -7.77
CA GLY A 10 -5.09 22.81 -8.42
C GLY A 10 -4.31 22.25 -9.61
N SER A 11 -3.73 23.12 -10.43
CA SER A 11 -2.90 22.70 -11.58
C SER A 11 -1.65 21.96 -11.16
N LEU A 12 -0.94 22.42 -10.12
CA LEU A 12 0.26 21.75 -9.59
C LEU A 12 -0.06 20.35 -9.03
N VAL A 13 -1.16 20.22 -8.30
CA VAL A 13 -1.65 18.93 -7.82
C VAL A 13 -2.00 18.00 -8.97
N TYR A 14 -2.65 18.54 -10.01
CA TYR A 14 -3.03 17.78 -11.20
C TYR A 14 -1.82 17.29 -11.98
N ILE A 15 -0.81 18.15 -12.16
CA ILE A 15 0.48 17.79 -12.79
C ILE A 15 1.18 16.69 -11.97
N ALA A 16 1.26 16.84 -10.66
CA ALA A 16 1.84 15.81 -9.78
C ALA A 16 1.10 14.46 -9.94
N CYS A 17 -0.23 14.46 -9.96
CA CYS A 17 -1.03 13.25 -10.18
C CYS A 17 -0.79 12.64 -11.56
N ILE A 18 -0.71 13.45 -12.63
CA ILE A 18 -0.42 12.97 -13.99
C ILE A 18 0.99 12.36 -14.06
N VAL A 19 2.00 13.01 -13.48
CA VAL A 19 3.37 12.47 -13.42
C VAL A 19 3.40 11.16 -12.65
N LEU A 20 2.72 11.06 -11.52
CA LEU A 20 2.57 9.84 -10.74
C LEU A 20 1.90 8.72 -11.54
N LEU A 21 0.84 9.04 -12.28
CA LEU A 21 0.15 8.11 -13.19
C LEU A 21 1.07 7.63 -14.32
N SER A 22 1.80 8.55 -14.95
CA SER A 22 2.71 8.21 -16.04
C SER A 22 3.86 7.32 -15.55
N LEU A 23 4.38 7.57 -14.35
CA LEU A 23 5.38 6.72 -13.70
C LEU A 23 4.83 5.34 -13.37
N ALA A 24 3.62 5.26 -12.81
CA ALA A 24 2.95 4.00 -12.53
C ALA A 24 2.72 3.16 -13.79
N CYS A 25 2.36 3.79 -14.91
CA CYS A 25 2.13 3.11 -16.18
C CYS A 25 3.44 2.73 -16.93
N ASN A 26 4.53 3.47 -16.72
CA ASN A 26 5.80 3.22 -17.41
C ASN A 26 6.74 2.25 -16.69
N VAL A 27 6.47 1.92 -15.45
CA VAL A 27 7.26 0.94 -14.66
C VAL A 27 6.85 -0.51 -14.98
N SER A 28 6.24 -0.77 -16.11
CA SER A 28 5.90 -2.12 -16.51
C SER A 28 7.13 -2.91 -16.95
N SER A 29 7.60 -3.81 -16.14
CA SER A 29 7.98 -5.20 -16.34
C SER A 29 8.66 -5.62 -17.66
N GLY A 30 9.72 -6.39 -17.50
CA GLY A 30 10.32 -7.17 -18.58
C GLY A 30 11.52 -6.50 -19.27
N LEU A 31 12.01 -5.39 -18.74
CA LEU A 31 13.20 -4.73 -19.27
C LEU A 31 14.50 -5.35 -18.74
N PRO A 32 15.59 -5.35 -19.55
CA PRO A 32 16.91 -5.77 -19.09
C PRO A 32 17.40 -4.98 -17.87
N VAL A 33 18.27 -5.57 -17.07
CA VAL A 33 18.78 -4.97 -15.80
C VAL A 33 19.32 -3.54 -16.00
N ALA A 34 19.99 -3.26 -17.14
CA ALA A 34 20.50 -1.92 -17.46
C ALA A 34 19.37 -0.86 -17.57
N ASP A 35 18.22 -1.26 -18.12
CA ASP A 35 17.07 -0.36 -18.26
C ASP A 35 16.32 -0.18 -16.93
N VAL A 36 16.41 -1.15 -16.01
CA VAL A 36 15.89 -1.02 -14.65
C VAL A 36 16.64 0.08 -13.88
N ILE A 37 17.96 0.15 -13.99
CA ILE A 37 18.77 1.21 -13.37
C ILE A 37 18.39 2.58 -13.96
N GLY A 38 18.26 2.68 -15.29
CA GLY A 38 17.81 3.90 -15.97
C GLY A 38 16.40 4.33 -15.51
N GLN A 39 15.48 3.39 -15.31
CA GLN A 39 14.13 3.65 -14.78
C GLN A 39 14.17 4.12 -13.33
N TRP A 40 15.02 3.56 -12.48
CA TRP A 40 15.20 4.00 -11.11
C TRP A 40 15.76 5.42 -11.03
N LEU A 41 16.76 5.77 -11.83
CA LEU A 41 17.30 7.13 -11.93
C LEU A 41 16.23 8.13 -12.42
N TYR A 42 15.44 7.74 -13.41
CA TYR A 42 14.33 8.54 -13.89
C TYR A 42 13.25 8.70 -12.81
N PHE A 43 12.94 7.62 -12.09
CA PHE A 43 12.00 7.63 -10.97
C PHE A 43 12.46 8.57 -9.84
N ASP A 44 13.72 8.52 -9.42
CA ASP A 44 14.24 9.36 -8.35
C ASP A 44 14.20 10.85 -8.72
N LYS A 45 14.57 11.20 -9.96
CA LYS A 45 14.43 12.57 -10.46
C LYS A 45 12.97 13.02 -10.51
N SER A 46 12.09 12.16 -10.97
CA SER A 46 10.66 12.46 -11.04
C SER A 46 10.02 12.53 -9.66
N ALA A 47 10.45 11.70 -8.70
CA ALA A 47 10.02 11.76 -7.32
C ALA A 47 10.41 13.10 -6.66
N LEU A 48 11.60 13.63 -6.94
CA LEU A 48 12.03 14.96 -6.50
C LEU A 48 11.16 16.07 -7.08
N VAL A 49 10.82 15.99 -8.38
CA VAL A 49 9.92 16.96 -9.03
C VAL A 49 8.54 16.89 -8.40
N VAL A 50 8.01 15.68 -8.16
CA VAL A 50 6.71 15.48 -7.51
C VAL A 50 6.73 16.01 -6.08
N ALA A 51 7.77 15.71 -5.31
CA ALA A 51 7.95 16.24 -3.95
C ALA A 51 8.01 17.78 -3.94
N GLY A 52 8.73 18.37 -4.90
CA GLY A 52 8.77 19.82 -5.10
C GLY A 52 7.41 20.41 -5.46
N CYS A 53 6.66 19.81 -6.37
CA CYS A 53 5.31 20.23 -6.73
C CYS A 53 4.34 20.13 -5.54
N LEU A 54 4.41 19.05 -4.76
CA LEU A 54 3.60 18.86 -3.56
C LEU A 54 3.96 19.86 -2.46
N LEU A 55 5.27 20.17 -2.30
CA LEU A 55 5.76 21.19 -1.38
C LEU A 55 5.18 22.55 -1.76
N MET A 56 5.33 22.95 -3.01
CA MET A 56 4.81 24.22 -3.53
C MET A 56 3.29 24.28 -3.38
N ALA A 57 2.57 23.24 -3.72
CA ALA A 57 1.13 23.14 -3.52
C ALA A 57 0.77 23.30 -2.04
N GLY A 58 1.49 22.63 -1.12
CA GLY A 58 1.29 22.73 0.32
C GLY A 58 1.54 24.14 0.88
N LEU A 59 2.57 24.83 0.38
CA LEU A 59 2.88 26.20 0.77
C LEU A 59 1.85 27.22 0.24
N MET A 60 1.25 26.96 -0.92
CA MET A 60 0.27 27.85 -1.57
C MET A 60 -1.17 27.60 -1.10
N MET A 61 -1.46 26.45 -0.47
CA MET A 61 -2.82 26.07 -0.06
C MET A 61 -3.34 26.90 1.12
N GLU A 62 -4.46 27.58 0.91
CA GLU A 62 -5.33 28.07 1.97
C GLU A 62 -6.42 27.03 2.27
N LYS A 63 -6.40 26.53 3.47
CA LYS A 63 -7.37 25.76 4.30
C LYS A 63 -8.38 24.76 3.69
N ARG A 64 -8.62 24.59 2.38
CA ARG A 64 -9.77 23.79 1.88
C ARG A 64 -9.60 22.93 0.63
N TYR A 65 -8.38 22.52 0.23
CA TYR A 65 -8.28 21.56 -0.88
C TYR A 65 -8.22 20.11 -0.37
N PHE A 66 -9.21 19.32 -0.78
CA PHE A 66 -9.33 17.91 -0.42
C PHE A 66 -8.61 17.04 -1.45
N LEU A 67 -7.30 16.88 -1.32
CA LEU A 67 -6.49 16.05 -2.21
C LEU A 67 -6.94 14.57 -2.21
N PHE A 68 -7.61 14.13 -1.16
CA PHE A 68 -8.06 12.74 -1.05
C PHE A 68 -9.10 12.34 -2.10
N ILE A 69 -9.91 13.28 -2.60
CA ILE A 69 -10.93 12.98 -3.62
C ILE A 69 -10.28 12.58 -4.94
N PRO A 70 -9.41 13.42 -5.58
CA PRO A 70 -8.75 13.03 -6.82
C PRO A 70 -7.86 11.79 -6.65
N VAL A 71 -7.11 11.65 -5.56
CA VAL A 71 -6.30 10.45 -5.29
C VAL A 71 -7.16 9.20 -5.21
N SER A 72 -8.30 9.25 -4.54
CA SER A 72 -9.21 8.10 -4.45
C SER A 72 -9.73 7.68 -5.83
N TRP A 73 -10.14 8.63 -6.67
CA TRP A 73 -10.67 8.32 -8.01
C TRP A 73 -9.58 7.85 -8.97
N VAL A 74 -8.38 8.41 -8.88
CA VAL A 74 -7.21 7.91 -9.63
C VAL A 74 -6.94 6.45 -9.28
N LEU A 75 -6.96 6.10 -7.99
CA LEU A 75 -6.77 4.71 -7.56
C LEU A 75 -7.89 3.78 -8.05
N VAL A 76 -9.15 4.22 -7.98
CA VAL A 76 -10.28 3.44 -8.52
C VAL A 76 -10.09 3.16 -10.01
N MET A 77 -9.70 4.17 -10.79
CA MET A 77 -9.45 4.00 -12.23
C MET A 77 -8.28 3.07 -12.51
N LEU A 78 -7.15 3.22 -11.79
CA LEU A 78 -5.99 2.32 -11.90
C LEU A 78 -6.37 0.88 -11.54
N GLY A 79 -7.13 0.69 -10.47
CA GLY A 79 -7.62 -0.63 -10.07
C GLY A 79 -8.54 -1.25 -11.13
N GLY A 80 -9.37 -0.44 -11.78
CA GLY A 80 -10.21 -0.88 -12.91
C GLY A 80 -9.37 -1.31 -14.12
N ILE A 81 -8.37 -0.52 -14.51
CA ILE A 81 -7.46 -0.84 -15.61
C ILE A 81 -6.72 -2.14 -15.31
N GLU A 82 -6.11 -2.27 -14.13
CA GLU A 82 -5.37 -3.47 -13.72
C GLU A 82 -6.27 -4.71 -13.64
N ALA A 83 -7.50 -4.57 -13.11
CA ALA A 83 -8.43 -5.69 -13.03
C ALA A 83 -8.88 -6.16 -14.42
N VAL A 84 -9.18 -5.23 -15.35
CA VAL A 84 -9.51 -5.55 -16.75
C VAL A 84 -8.31 -6.20 -17.45
N TRP A 85 -7.09 -5.68 -17.22
CA TRP A 85 -5.88 -6.27 -17.80
C TRP A 85 -5.68 -7.70 -17.29
N GLY A 86 -5.83 -7.93 -15.99
CA GLY A 86 -5.74 -9.28 -15.41
C GLY A 86 -6.79 -10.23 -15.95
N LEU A 87 -8.05 -9.80 -16.15
CA LEU A 87 -9.09 -10.60 -16.80
C LEU A 87 -8.69 -10.96 -18.23
N ARG A 88 -8.16 -10.01 -19.00
CA ARG A 88 -7.67 -10.31 -20.37
C ARG A 88 -6.56 -11.35 -20.37
N GLN A 89 -5.65 -11.32 -19.38
CA GLN A 89 -4.62 -12.34 -19.23
C GLN A 89 -5.23 -13.70 -18.88
N LEU A 90 -6.18 -13.76 -17.95
CA LEU A 90 -6.86 -15.01 -17.56
C LEU A 90 -7.62 -15.68 -18.71
N TYR A 91 -8.20 -14.87 -19.61
CA TYR A 91 -8.91 -15.38 -20.79
C TYR A 91 -8.03 -15.53 -22.04
N GLY A 92 -6.71 -15.31 -21.92
CA GLY A 92 -5.77 -15.46 -23.04
C GLY A 92 -5.78 -14.30 -24.05
N TYR A 93 -6.47 -13.19 -23.78
CA TYR A 93 -6.50 -12.01 -24.65
C TYR A 93 -5.31 -11.04 -24.41
N ALA A 94 -4.48 -11.29 -23.41
CA ALA A 94 -3.26 -10.54 -23.17
C ALA A 94 -2.18 -11.48 -22.66
N VAL A 95 -0.93 -11.18 -23.00
CA VAL A 95 0.24 -11.96 -22.58
C VAL A 95 0.60 -11.57 -21.15
N SER A 96 1.01 -12.56 -20.33
CA SER A 96 1.58 -12.34 -19.02
C SER A 96 3.03 -11.88 -19.13
N ASN A 97 3.48 -11.06 -18.19
CA ASN A 97 4.88 -10.62 -18.10
C ASN A 97 5.80 -11.68 -17.49
N HIS A 98 5.27 -12.82 -17.06
CA HIS A 98 6.03 -13.91 -16.43
C HIS A 98 5.77 -15.24 -17.14
N SER A 99 6.82 -16.04 -17.34
CA SER A 99 6.74 -17.32 -18.06
C SER A 99 5.92 -18.39 -17.32
N LEU A 100 5.91 -18.36 -15.98
CA LEU A 100 5.26 -19.37 -15.15
C LEU A 100 3.86 -18.99 -14.67
N TYR A 101 3.50 -17.70 -14.72
CA TYR A 101 2.23 -17.22 -14.19
C TYR A 101 1.39 -16.57 -15.26
N VAL A 102 0.15 -17.00 -15.38
CA VAL A 102 -0.80 -16.46 -16.36
C VAL A 102 -1.26 -15.03 -15.97
N LEU A 103 -1.39 -14.76 -14.67
CA LEU A 103 -1.95 -13.52 -14.15
C LEU A 103 -0.87 -12.69 -13.45
N THR A 104 -0.52 -11.57 -14.03
CA THR A 104 0.45 -10.61 -13.47
C THR A 104 -0.01 -9.16 -13.57
N GLY A 105 -1.07 -8.87 -14.33
CA GLY A 105 -1.43 -7.49 -14.68
C GLY A 105 -0.27 -6.78 -15.39
N SER A 106 -0.03 -5.54 -15.05
CA SER A 106 1.16 -4.79 -15.49
C SER A 106 2.43 -5.12 -14.72
N PHE A 107 2.34 -5.89 -13.64
CA PHE A 107 3.47 -6.31 -12.82
C PHE A 107 4.18 -7.53 -13.38
N PHE A 108 5.38 -7.81 -12.86
CA PHE A 108 6.12 -9.02 -13.22
C PHE A 108 5.62 -10.27 -12.46
N ASN A 109 5.14 -10.12 -11.22
CA ASN A 109 4.72 -11.22 -10.35
C ASN A 109 3.25 -11.08 -9.91
N PRO A 110 2.52 -12.20 -9.74
CA PRO A 110 1.13 -12.18 -9.26
C PRO A 110 0.97 -11.67 -7.82
N GLY A 111 2.01 -11.81 -6.98
CA GLY A 111 2.00 -11.32 -5.60
C GLY A 111 1.81 -9.81 -5.50
N PRO A 112 2.73 -9.00 -6.05
CA PRO A 112 2.59 -7.55 -6.12
C PRO A 112 1.31 -7.09 -6.83
N TYR A 113 0.96 -7.70 -7.96
CA TYR A 113 -0.30 -7.42 -8.64
C TYR A 113 -1.51 -7.55 -7.71
N SER A 114 -1.62 -8.68 -7.02
CA SER A 114 -2.70 -8.92 -6.06
C SER A 114 -2.66 -7.94 -4.88
N GLY A 115 -1.45 -7.59 -4.40
CA GLY A 115 -1.24 -6.61 -3.34
C GLY A 115 -1.71 -5.21 -3.74
N TYR A 116 -1.48 -4.83 -5.01
CA TYR A 116 -1.92 -3.54 -5.54
C TYR A 116 -3.45 -3.45 -5.60
N LEU A 117 -4.10 -4.49 -6.12
CA LEU A 117 -5.56 -4.58 -6.14
C LEU A 117 -6.16 -4.62 -4.73
N ALA A 118 -5.54 -5.36 -3.81
CA ALA A 118 -5.94 -5.44 -2.41
C ALA A 118 -5.88 -4.08 -1.71
N MET A 119 -4.90 -3.24 -2.05
CA MET A 119 -4.76 -1.87 -1.55
C MET A 119 -5.87 -0.94 -2.09
N ILE A 120 -6.31 -1.13 -3.33
CA ILE A 120 -7.33 -0.29 -3.96
C ILE A 120 -8.74 -0.67 -3.52
N LEU A 121 -8.99 -1.93 -3.22
CA LEU A 121 -10.32 -2.44 -2.87
C LEU A 121 -11.03 -1.65 -1.75
N PRO A 122 -10.40 -1.31 -0.61
CA PRO A 122 -11.03 -0.50 0.44
C PRO A 122 -11.37 0.94 -0.01
N VAL A 123 -10.64 1.47 -1.00
CA VAL A 123 -10.97 2.77 -1.60
C VAL A 123 -12.25 2.66 -2.40
N CYS A 124 -12.38 1.63 -3.25
CA CYS A 124 -13.59 1.36 -4.01
C CYS A 124 -14.81 1.16 -3.09
N LEU A 125 -14.65 0.38 -2.03
CA LEU A 125 -15.68 0.14 -1.02
C LEU A 125 -16.14 1.45 -0.39
N TYR A 126 -15.22 2.30 0.06
CA TYR A 126 -15.55 3.57 0.70
C TYR A 126 -16.27 4.52 -0.27
N GLN A 127 -15.81 4.66 -1.50
CA GLN A 127 -16.45 5.48 -2.53
C GLN A 127 -17.86 4.98 -2.83
N TRP A 128 -18.04 3.66 -2.91
CA TRP A 128 -19.35 3.05 -3.14
C TRP A 128 -20.32 3.32 -1.97
N LEU A 129 -19.87 3.16 -0.72
CA LEU A 129 -20.69 3.39 0.47
C LEU A 129 -21.10 4.85 0.60
N THR A 130 -20.17 5.79 0.44
CA THR A 130 -20.39 7.23 0.60
C THR A 130 -21.34 7.76 -0.46
N LYS A 131 -21.08 7.44 -1.72
CA LYS A 131 -21.91 7.91 -2.84
C LYS A 131 -23.31 7.32 -2.82
N ARG A 132 -23.45 6.05 -2.38
CA ARG A 132 -24.74 5.43 -2.18
C ARG A 132 -25.54 6.13 -1.06
N GLY A 133 -24.87 6.50 0.04
CA GLY A 133 -25.46 7.26 1.13
C GLY A 133 -25.98 8.63 0.68
N GLU A 134 -25.20 9.38 -0.09
CA GLU A 134 -25.60 10.68 -0.66
C GLU A 134 -26.86 10.57 -1.56
N ILE A 135 -26.95 9.52 -2.39
CA ILE A 135 -28.12 9.26 -3.23
C ILE A 135 -29.38 8.97 -2.41
N LEU A 136 -29.24 8.20 -1.31
CA LEU A 136 -30.38 7.81 -0.46
C LEU A 136 -30.88 8.96 0.41
N CYS A 137 -29.99 9.87 0.84
CA CYS A 137 -30.31 11.01 1.69
C CYS A 137 -30.75 12.27 0.91
N SER A 138 -30.55 12.30 -0.41
CA SER A 138 -30.91 13.45 -1.24
C SER A 138 -32.42 13.57 -1.38
N ASP A 139 -33.00 14.54 -0.69
CA ASP A 139 -34.43 14.85 -0.72
C ASP A 139 -34.90 15.24 -2.13
N ARG A 140 -36.17 14.93 -2.47
CA ARG A 140 -36.71 14.86 -3.83
C ARG A 140 -36.78 16.19 -4.61
N ASN A 141 -36.53 17.34 -3.97
CA ASN A 141 -36.92 18.64 -4.54
C ASN A 141 -35.80 19.64 -4.83
N ASP A 142 -34.52 19.29 -4.70
CA ASP A 142 -33.46 20.25 -4.98
C ASP A 142 -33.00 20.14 -6.44
N GLY A 143 -32.99 21.27 -7.17
CA GLY A 143 -32.81 21.38 -8.62
C GLY A 143 -31.46 20.94 -9.22
N ARG A 144 -30.66 20.17 -8.49
CA ARG A 144 -29.32 19.69 -8.88
C ARG A 144 -29.34 18.31 -9.56
N ARG A 145 -30.10 18.20 -10.63
CA ARG A 145 -30.24 16.96 -11.41
C ARG A 145 -28.88 16.36 -11.82
N TRP A 146 -27.92 17.20 -12.21
CA TRP A 146 -26.60 16.76 -12.65
C TRP A 146 -25.75 16.18 -11.53
N GLU A 147 -25.79 16.72 -10.32
CA GLU A 147 -25.06 16.17 -9.17
C GLU A 147 -25.55 14.74 -8.84
N LYS A 148 -26.87 14.52 -8.84
CA LYS A 148 -27.44 13.17 -8.63
C LYS A 148 -27.00 12.17 -9.71
N VAL A 149 -26.91 12.61 -10.97
CA VAL A 149 -26.42 11.76 -12.08
C VAL A 149 -24.95 11.41 -11.89
N MET A 150 -24.11 12.38 -11.51
CA MET A 150 -22.69 12.18 -11.24
C MET A 150 -22.45 11.26 -10.04
N ASP A 151 -23.20 11.39 -8.95
CA ASP A 151 -23.10 10.53 -7.79
C ASP A 151 -23.53 9.09 -8.10
N LYS A 152 -24.59 8.93 -8.90
CA LYS A 152 -25.03 7.61 -9.37
C LYS A 152 -23.97 6.95 -10.27
N ALA A 153 -23.40 7.71 -11.20
CA ALA A 153 -22.31 7.23 -12.06
C ALA A 153 -21.08 6.84 -11.23
N GLY A 154 -20.68 7.67 -10.25
CA GLY A 154 -19.59 7.36 -9.33
C GLY A 154 -19.83 6.08 -8.52
N THR A 155 -21.05 5.88 -8.01
CA THR A 155 -21.42 4.64 -7.30
C THR A 155 -21.30 3.41 -8.20
N MET A 156 -21.78 3.51 -9.45
CA MET A 156 -21.69 2.41 -10.42
C MET A 156 -20.24 2.10 -10.80
N VAL A 157 -19.41 3.12 -11.02
CA VAL A 157 -17.99 2.93 -11.34
C VAL A 157 -17.24 2.30 -10.18
N ALA A 158 -17.36 2.83 -8.96
CA ALA A 158 -16.69 2.28 -7.79
C ALA A 158 -17.15 0.83 -7.49
N GLY A 159 -18.46 0.56 -7.56
CA GLY A 159 -19.02 -0.77 -7.38
C GLY A 159 -18.60 -1.74 -8.47
N GLY A 160 -18.58 -1.31 -9.73
CA GLY A 160 -18.13 -2.11 -10.88
C GLY A 160 -16.66 -2.49 -10.76
N VAL A 161 -15.79 -1.53 -10.45
CA VAL A 161 -14.35 -1.79 -10.23
C VAL A 161 -14.13 -2.72 -9.02
N MET A 162 -14.87 -2.51 -7.94
CA MET A 162 -14.84 -3.41 -6.77
C MET A 162 -15.16 -4.85 -7.16
N LEU A 163 -16.20 -5.08 -7.95
CA LEU A 163 -16.58 -6.41 -8.44
C LEU A 163 -15.50 -7.00 -9.35
N LEU A 164 -14.94 -6.22 -10.27
CA LEU A 164 -13.84 -6.68 -11.12
C LEU A 164 -12.62 -7.12 -10.31
N ILE A 165 -12.23 -6.33 -9.30
CA ILE A 165 -11.13 -6.69 -8.40
C ILE A 165 -11.45 -7.99 -7.65
N LEU A 166 -12.65 -8.14 -7.11
CA LEU A 166 -13.07 -9.36 -6.40
C LEU A 166 -13.08 -10.60 -7.30
N CYS A 167 -13.38 -10.46 -8.60
CA CYS A 167 -13.30 -11.56 -9.56
C CYS A 167 -11.85 -12.01 -9.84
N VAL A 168 -10.91 -11.05 -9.90
CA VAL A 168 -9.51 -11.33 -10.29
C VAL A 168 -8.65 -11.72 -9.09
N LEU A 169 -8.88 -11.12 -7.92
CA LEU A 169 -8.05 -11.29 -6.73
C LEU A 169 -7.82 -12.75 -6.31
N PRO A 170 -8.81 -13.65 -6.34
CA PRO A 170 -8.60 -15.08 -6.03
C PRO A 170 -7.61 -15.76 -6.98
N ALA A 171 -7.65 -15.44 -8.27
CA ALA A 171 -6.78 -16.04 -9.28
C ALA A 171 -5.29 -15.65 -9.08
N GLY A 172 -5.01 -14.54 -8.41
CA GLY A 172 -3.64 -14.14 -8.06
C GLY A 172 -2.97 -14.99 -6.98
N MET A 173 -3.70 -15.91 -6.33
CA MET A 173 -3.20 -16.91 -5.35
C MET A 173 -2.34 -16.30 -4.22
N SER A 174 -2.50 -15.01 -3.92
CA SER A 174 -1.76 -14.28 -2.89
C SER A 174 -2.54 -14.21 -1.57
N ARG A 175 -2.22 -15.10 -0.65
CA ARG A 175 -2.87 -15.19 0.69
C ARG A 175 -2.76 -13.90 1.49
N SER A 176 -1.59 -13.25 1.45
CA SER A 176 -1.35 -11.96 2.12
C SER A 176 -2.21 -10.83 1.54
N ALA A 177 -2.42 -10.82 0.21
CA ALA A 177 -3.28 -9.84 -0.43
C ALA A 177 -4.76 -10.04 -0.03
N TRP A 178 -5.23 -11.29 0.06
CA TRP A 178 -6.60 -11.57 0.51
C TRP A 178 -6.83 -11.12 1.95
N LEU A 179 -5.87 -11.43 2.84
CA LEU A 179 -5.93 -11.00 4.23
C LEU A 179 -5.92 -9.46 4.33
N ALA A 180 -5.02 -8.80 3.59
CA ALA A 180 -4.92 -7.36 3.56
C ALA A 180 -6.22 -6.71 3.07
N ALA A 181 -6.80 -7.21 1.97
CA ALA A 181 -8.07 -6.75 1.43
C ALA A 181 -9.22 -6.94 2.41
N GLY A 182 -9.35 -8.14 2.99
CA GLY A 182 -10.44 -8.47 3.91
C GLY A 182 -10.42 -7.61 5.18
N VAL A 183 -9.26 -7.54 5.85
CA VAL A 183 -9.10 -6.75 7.08
C VAL A 183 -9.28 -5.26 6.82
N SER A 184 -8.68 -4.72 5.77
CA SER A 184 -8.81 -3.29 5.46
C SER A 184 -10.23 -2.88 5.07
N CYS A 185 -10.94 -3.70 4.29
CA CYS A 185 -12.34 -3.47 3.96
C CYS A 185 -13.25 -3.54 5.19
N LEU A 186 -12.99 -4.49 6.09
CA LEU A 186 -13.73 -4.59 7.36
C LEU A 186 -13.50 -3.34 8.22
N CYS A 187 -12.27 -2.86 8.33
CA CYS A 187 -11.96 -1.63 9.06
C CYS A 187 -12.65 -0.41 8.43
N VAL A 188 -12.62 -0.26 7.10
CA VAL A 188 -13.30 0.83 6.40
C VAL A 188 -14.80 0.79 6.65
N TYR A 189 -15.42 -0.38 6.58
CA TYR A 189 -16.83 -0.55 6.87
C TYR A 189 -17.15 -0.22 8.32
N ALA A 190 -16.33 -0.69 9.27
CA ALA A 190 -16.49 -0.42 10.69
C ALA A 190 -16.38 1.08 11.02
N TRP A 191 -15.41 1.77 10.41
CA TRP A 191 -15.27 3.22 10.57
C TRP A 191 -16.44 3.99 9.95
N HIS A 192 -16.90 3.59 8.77
CA HIS A 192 -18.02 4.22 8.09
C HIS A 192 -19.35 4.08 8.86
N MET A 193 -19.52 2.96 9.56
CA MET A 193 -20.72 2.65 10.35
C MET A 193 -20.63 3.07 11.82
N ASP A 194 -19.59 3.81 12.21
CA ASP A 194 -19.32 4.26 13.59
C ASP A 194 -19.37 3.10 14.60
N TRP A 195 -18.77 1.96 14.23
CA TRP A 195 -18.77 0.77 15.09
C TRP A 195 -18.07 0.98 16.43
N THR A 196 -17.18 1.96 16.53
CA THR A 196 -16.51 2.32 17.80
C THR A 196 -17.52 2.67 18.90
N ASP A 197 -18.51 3.47 18.59
CA ASP A 197 -19.54 3.86 19.56
C ASP A 197 -20.52 2.70 19.82
N LYS A 198 -20.93 1.96 18.78
CA LYS A 198 -21.74 0.76 18.92
C LYS A 198 -21.03 -0.31 19.75
N PHE A 199 -19.73 -0.53 19.52
CA PHE A 199 -18.93 -1.47 20.30
C PHE A 199 -18.82 -1.05 21.77
N ARG A 200 -18.61 0.25 22.04
CA ARG A 200 -18.58 0.79 23.41
C ARG A 200 -19.89 0.53 24.13
N LEU A 201 -21.03 0.76 23.48
CA LEU A 201 -22.37 0.49 24.05
C LEU A 201 -22.57 -1.02 24.28
N LEU A 202 -22.23 -1.86 23.32
CA LEU A 202 -22.32 -3.32 23.45
C LEU A 202 -21.37 -3.84 24.55
N TRP A 203 -20.16 -3.27 24.68
CA TRP A 203 -19.23 -3.62 25.75
C TRP A 203 -19.78 -3.31 27.13
N GLN A 204 -20.46 -2.17 27.28
CA GLN A 204 -21.08 -1.79 28.55
C GLN A 204 -22.28 -2.66 28.89
N GLN A 205 -23.11 -3.04 27.90
CA GLN A 205 -24.34 -3.79 28.11
C GLN A 205 -24.15 -5.32 28.14
N GLN A 206 -23.23 -5.86 27.32
CA GLN A 206 -23.12 -7.30 27.08
C GLN A 206 -21.66 -7.76 27.00
N ARG A 207 -20.84 -7.34 27.97
CA ARG A 207 -19.39 -7.61 27.97
C ARG A 207 -19.03 -9.08 27.70
N GLN A 208 -19.73 -10.02 28.31
CA GLN A 208 -19.45 -11.46 28.15
C GLN A 208 -19.67 -11.93 26.69
N ARG A 209 -20.78 -11.47 26.05
CA ARG A 209 -21.01 -11.81 24.62
C ARG A 209 -19.97 -11.21 23.70
N VAL A 210 -19.57 -9.96 23.95
CA VAL A 210 -18.52 -9.30 23.16
C VAL A 210 -17.20 -10.06 23.30
N VAL A 211 -16.83 -10.46 24.52
CA VAL A 211 -15.61 -11.27 24.76
C VAL A 211 -15.70 -12.61 24.03
N MET A 212 -16.84 -13.32 24.12
CA MET A 212 -17.02 -14.59 23.39
C MET A 212 -16.89 -14.42 21.87
N VAL A 213 -17.47 -13.37 21.28
CA VAL A 213 -17.38 -13.09 19.83
C VAL A 213 -15.94 -12.75 19.44
N VAL A 214 -15.23 -11.93 20.23
CA VAL A 214 -13.83 -11.57 19.97
C VAL A 214 -12.93 -12.80 20.09
N VAL A 215 -13.07 -13.59 21.15
CA VAL A 215 -12.29 -14.84 21.35
C VAL A 215 -12.61 -15.85 20.25
N GLY A 216 -13.89 -16.06 19.93
CA GLY A 216 -14.30 -16.94 18.84
C GLY A 216 -13.73 -16.51 17.48
N GLY A 217 -13.82 -15.22 17.18
CA GLY A 217 -13.22 -14.64 15.96
C GLY A 217 -11.70 -14.82 15.92
N PHE A 218 -11.03 -14.65 17.05
CA PHE A 218 -9.57 -14.88 17.16
C PHE A 218 -9.23 -16.36 16.94
N CYS A 219 -9.98 -17.29 17.53
CA CYS A 219 -9.80 -18.73 17.29
C CYS A 219 -10.00 -19.11 15.82
N VAL A 220 -11.02 -18.53 15.15
CA VAL A 220 -11.25 -18.75 13.71
C VAL A 220 -10.09 -18.20 12.89
N LEU A 221 -9.53 -17.03 13.22
CA LEU A 221 -8.36 -16.46 12.55
C LEU A 221 -7.11 -17.33 12.75
N LEU A 222 -6.88 -17.87 13.95
CA LEU A 222 -5.78 -18.80 14.21
C LEU A 222 -5.94 -20.09 13.41
N LEU A 223 -7.14 -20.65 13.36
CA LEU A 223 -7.43 -21.85 12.58
C LEU A 223 -7.22 -21.60 11.08
N ALA A 224 -7.72 -20.49 10.56
CA ALA A 224 -7.52 -20.08 9.18
C ALA A 224 -6.04 -19.89 8.85
N GLY A 225 -5.27 -19.25 9.74
CA GLY A 225 -3.82 -19.08 9.64
C GLY A 225 -3.09 -20.43 9.60
N TYR A 226 -3.46 -21.34 10.48
CA TYR A 226 -2.92 -22.72 10.50
C TYR A 226 -3.23 -23.48 9.19
N LEU A 227 -4.47 -23.45 8.74
CA LEU A 227 -4.86 -24.09 7.46
C LEU A 227 -4.10 -23.50 6.27
N LEU A 228 -3.93 -22.18 6.23
CA LEU A 228 -3.13 -21.50 5.19
C LEU A 228 -1.63 -21.87 5.26
N PHE A 229 -1.11 -22.15 6.45
CA PHE A 229 0.25 -22.66 6.63
C PHE A 229 0.40 -24.07 6.09
N VAL A 230 -0.53 -24.96 6.41
CA VAL A 230 -0.50 -26.38 5.98
C VAL A 230 -0.63 -26.52 4.46
N LEU A 231 -1.34 -25.61 3.78
CA LEU A 231 -1.52 -25.64 2.33
C LEU A 231 -0.22 -25.43 1.52
N LYS A 232 0.76 -24.68 2.04
CA LYS A 232 2.07 -24.44 1.38
C LYS A 232 3.19 -24.35 2.42
N PRO A 233 3.61 -25.47 3.02
CA PRO A 233 4.57 -25.46 4.13
C PRO A 233 5.95 -24.97 3.70
N ASP A 234 6.44 -25.33 2.52
CA ASP A 234 7.78 -24.97 2.05
C ASP A 234 7.95 -23.46 1.85
N SER A 235 6.94 -22.80 1.28
CA SER A 235 6.94 -21.35 1.14
C SER A 235 6.91 -20.62 2.50
N ALA A 236 6.26 -21.19 3.50
CA ALA A 236 6.24 -20.63 4.84
C ALA A 236 7.56 -20.85 5.59
N ARG A 237 8.14 -22.06 5.50
CA ARG A 237 9.46 -22.40 6.07
C ARG A 237 10.56 -21.54 5.46
N GLY A 238 10.58 -21.36 4.13
CA GLY A 238 11.55 -20.50 3.46
C GLY A 238 11.50 -19.05 3.97
N ARG A 239 10.29 -18.50 4.21
CA ARG A 239 10.16 -17.16 4.79
C ARG A 239 10.62 -17.10 6.24
N LEU A 240 10.28 -18.09 7.08
CA LEU A 240 10.72 -18.14 8.46
C LEU A 240 12.25 -18.21 8.54
N PHE A 241 12.89 -19.02 7.71
CA PHE A 241 14.35 -19.10 7.63
C PHE A 241 14.94 -17.76 7.20
N MET A 242 14.40 -17.16 6.14
CA MET A 242 14.83 -15.84 5.66
C MET A 242 14.73 -14.79 6.76
N TRP A 243 13.62 -14.71 7.50
CA TRP A 243 13.46 -13.79 8.62
C TRP A 243 14.43 -14.07 9.77
N LYS A 244 14.72 -15.34 10.05
CA LYS A 244 15.73 -15.76 11.04
C LYS A 244 17.10 -15.17 10.70
N ILE A 245 17.56 -15.32 9.45
CA ILE A 245 18.85 -14.78 8.99
C ILE A 245 18.82 -13.23 8.94
N THR A 246 17.71 -12.65 8.48
CA THR A 246 17.52 -11.20 8.46
C THR A 246 17.64 -10.59 9.87
N CYS A 247 17.04 -11.23 10.89
CA CYS A 247 17.18 -10.78 12.27
C CYS A 247 18.62 -10.85 12.78
N ARG A 248 19.43 -11.82 12.32
CA ARG A 248 20.88 -11.87 12.63
C ARG A 248 21.61 -10.69 12.01
N ALA A 249 21.37 -10.38 10.73
CA ALA A 249 21.93 -9.21 10.08
C ALA A 249 21.54 -7.90 10.82
N ILE A 250 20.29 -7.77 11.27
CA ILE A 250 19.86 -6.61 12.08
C ILE A 250 20.67 -6.53 13.38
N ALA A 251 20.90 -7.67 14.06
CA ALA A 251 21.61 -7.71 15.33
C ALA A 251 23.08 -7.27 15.20
N GLU A 252 23.70 -7.43 14.04
CA GLU A 252 25.08 -6.97 13.79
C GLU A 252 25.16 -5.44 13.67
N LYS A 253 24.15 -4.78 13.03
CA LYS A 253 24.12 -3.31 12.85
C LYS A 253 22.74 -2.70 13.20
N PRO A 254 22.32 -2.79 14.48
CA PRO A 254 20.94 -2.44 14.84
C PRO A 254 20.62 -0.94 14.75
N LEU A 255 21.60 -0.06 14.89
CA LEU A 255 21.39 1.38 14.93
C LEU A 255 21.47 2.07 13.56
N THR A 256 22.43 1.68 12.75
CA THR A 256 22.74 2.35 11.48
C THR A 256 22.24 1.61 10.25
N GLY A 257 22.03 0.29 10.38
CA GLY A 257 21.76 -0.60 9.24
C GLY A 257 22.95 -0.74 8.29
N TYR A 258 22.70 -1.33 7.14
CA TYR A 258 23.71 -1.58 6.09
C TYR A 258 23.63 -0.59 4.93
N GLY A 259 22.67 0.32 4.95
CA GLY A 259 22.36 1.23 3.84
C GLY A 259 21.27 0.69 2.92
N ILE A 260 20.62 1.62 2.21
CA ILE A 260 19.53 1.31 1.28
C ILE A 260 20.07 0.42 0.14
N HIS A 261 19.29 -0.55 -0.30
CA HIS A 261 19.64 -1.56 -1.33
C HIS A 261 20.76 -2.55 -0.97
N ASN A 262 21.24 -2.55 0.27
CA ASN A 262 22.29 -3.50 0.70
C ASN A 262 21.73 -4.73 1.42
N PHE A 263 20.41 -4.98 1.35
CA PHE A 263 19.79 -6.14 1.98
C PHE A 263 20.42 -7.46 1.52
N ALA A 264 20.55 -7.68 0.20
CA ALA A 264 21.05 -8.94 -0.35
C ALA A 264 22.48 -9.25 0.12
N ALA A 265 23.37 -8.24 0.18
CA ALA A 265 24.72 -8.40 0.69
C ALA A 265 24.74 -8.68 2.20
N ALA A 266 23.97 -7.93 2.99
CA ALA A 266 23.85 -8.13 4.44
C ALA A 266 23.30 -9.52 4.79
N TYR A 267 22.24 -9.93 4.06
CA TYR A 267 21.66 -11.26 4.21
C TYR A 267 22.64 -12.36 3.85
N GLY A 268 23.34 -12.25 2.70
CA GLY A 268 24.33 -13.24 2.25
C GLY A 268 25.43 -13.45 3.27
N ASN A 269 26.03 -12.38 3.80
CA ASN A 269 27.06 -12.45 4.82
C ASN A 269 26.55 -13.10 6.12
N ALA A 270 25.36 -12.72 6.57
CA ALA A 270 24.76 -13.31 7.77
C ALA A 270 24.42 -14.80 7.57
N GLN A 271 23.96 -15.19 6.37
CA GLN A 271 23.69 -16.58 6.01
C GLN A 271 24.97 -17.43 5.96
N GLU A 272 26.04 -16.90 5.35
CA GLU A 272 27.35 -17.55 5.30
C GLU A 272 27.88 -17.81 6.72
N THR A 273 27.88 -16.78 7.56
CA THR A 273 28.28 -16.90 8.98
C THR A 273 27.42 -17.92 9.73
N TYR A 274 26.11 -17.96 9.44
CA TYR A 274 25.18 -18.91 10.06
C TYR A 274 25.52 -20.35 9.73
N PHE A 275 25.75 -20.67 8.46
CA PHE A 275 26.08 -22.02 8.01
C PHE A 275 27.52 -22.43 8.40
N ALA A 276 28.47 -21.50 8.43
CA ALA A 276 29.82 -21.75 8.90
C ALA A 276 29.90 -22.18 10.39
N ALA A 277 28.93 -21.73 11.20
CA ALA A 277 28.82 -22.15 12.60
C ALA A 277 28.41 -23.63 12.79
N GLY A 278 27.82 -24.26 11.75
CA GLY A 278 27.46 -25.69 11.76
C GLY A 278 26.25 -26.07 12.62
N ASP A 279 25.59 -25.12 13.25
CA ASP A 279 24.43 -25.34 14.15
C ASP A 279 23.14 -25.00 13.43
N TYR A 280 22.75 -25.87 12.46
CA TYR A 280 21.54 -25.69 11.66
C TYR A 280 20.81 -27.01 11.39
N GLU A 281 19.50 -26.91 11.19
CA GLU A 281 18.65 -28.05 10.87
C GLU A 281 18.72 -28.39 9.36
N PRO A 282 18.67 -29.68 8.96
CA PRO A 282 18.77 -30.08 7.54
C PRO A 282 17.69 -29.47 6.62
N TRP A 283 16.55 -29.07 7.15
CA TRP A 283 15.52 -28.41 6.36
C TRP A 283 15.86 -26.94 6.04
N GLU A 284 16.68 -26.28 6.86
CA GLU A 284 17.10 -24.89 6.67
C GLU A 284 18.02 -24.77 5.44
N GLU A 285 18.93 -25.70 5.26
CA GLU A 285 19.80 -25.77 4.08
C GLU A 285 18.97 -25.97 2.79
N ARG A 286 17.92 -26.81 2.84
CA ARG A 286 17.06 -27.06 1.68
C ARG A 286 16.23 -25.86 1.23
N VAL A 287 15.90 -24.95 2.15
CA VAL A 287 15.11 -23.75 1.87
C VAL A 287 15.96 -22.49 1.77
N ALA A 288 17.26 -22.61 2.01
CA ALA A 288 18.21 -21.51 1.86
C ALA A 288 18.29 -21.07 0.40
N GLY A 289 18.32 -19.76 0.20
CA GLY A 289 18.42 -19.14 -1.11
C GLY A 289 19.11 -17.79 -1.01
N SER A 290 19.23 -17.09 -2.12
CA SER A 290 19.79 -15.75 -2.22
C SER A 290 18.69 -14.73 -2.53
N PRO A 291 17.85 -14.37 -1.56
CA PRO A 291 16.74 -13.44 -1.79
C PRO A 291 17.27 -12.02 -1.98
N GLU A 292 16.68 -11.31 -2.95
CA GLU A 292 16.93 -9.87 -3.15
C GLU A 292 16.22 -9.01 -2.08
N TYR A 293 15.14 -9.52 -1.48
CA TYR A 293 14.28 -8.82 -0.52
C TYR A 293 13.91 -9.71 0.66
N ALA A 294 13.68 -9.09 1.83
CA ALA A 294 13.29 -9.81 3.06
C ALA A 294 11.88 -10.43 3.01
N PHE A 295 11.05 -10.13 2.00
CA PHE A 295 9.62 -10.43 1.98
C PHE A 295 8.89 -9.99 3.27
N ASN A 296 9.42 -8.95 3.89
CA ASN A 296 8.87 -8.25 5.04
C ASN A 296 9.50 -6.86 5.09
N GLU A 297 8.72 -5.83 4.75
CA GLU A 297 9.23 -4.46 4.65
C GLU A 297 9.71 -3.89 5.98
N TYR A 298 9.18 -4.37 7.10
CA TYR A 298 9.61 -3.92 8.43
C TYR A 298 11.01 -4.42 8.73
N LEU A 299 11.30 -5.68 8.41
CA LEU A 299 12.64 -6.27 8.55
C LEU A 299 13.60 -5.68 7.50
N GLN A 300 13.14 -5.49 6.27
CA GLN A 300 13.92 -4.84 5.21
C GLN A 300 14.39 -3.45 5.66
N ALA A 301 13.45 -2.61 6.12
CA ALA A 301 13.76 -1.28 6.63
C ALA A 301 14.72 -1.32 7.84
N ALA A 302 14.57 -2.30 8.73
CA ALA A 302 15.46 -2.43 9.88
C ALA A 302 16.89 -2.84 9.49
N VAL A 303 17.07 -3.72 8.48
CA VAL A 303 18.40 -4.06 7.93
C VAL A 303 19.03 -2.87 7.24
N GLU A 304 18.28 -2.17 6.40
CA GLU A 304 18.83 -1.11 5.56
C GLU A 304 19.03 0.21 6.31
N LEU A 305 18.08 0.61 7.14
CA LEU A 305 18.05 1.92 7.79
C LEU A 305 18.44 1.87 9.29
N GLY A 306 18.49 0.67 9.86
CA GLY A 306 18.56 0.48 11.31
C GLY A 306 17.19 0.61 12.00
N ILE A 307 17.08 0.03 13.19
CA ILE A 307 15.83 -0.01 13.98
C ILE A 307 15.28 1.38 14.29
N PRO A 308 16.09 2.39 14.72
CA PRO A 308 15.55 3.68 15.10
C PRO A 308 14.82 4.38 13.94
N LEU A 309 15.41 4.39 12.74
CA LEU A 309 14.81 5.06 11.59
C LEU A 309 13.61 4.28 11.05
N ALA A 310 13.67 2.95 11.04
CA ALA A 310 12.52 2.10 10.68
C ALA A 310 11.32 2.34 11.61
N VAL A 311 11.56 2.46 12.93
CA VAL A 311 10.52 2.80 13.91
C VAL A 311 9.98 4.22 13.67
N CYS A 312 10.84 5.21 13.42
CA CYS A 312 10.40 6.57 13.10
C CYS A 312 9.47 6.60 11.88
N LEU A 313 9.80 5.88 10.80
CA LEU A 313 8.95 5.78 9.61
C LEU A 313 7.60 5.15 9.94
N LEU A 314 7.59 4.07 10.73
CA LEU A 314 6.34 3.43 11.16
C LEU A 314 5.47 4.39 11.98
N VAL A 315 6.07 5.14 12.91
CA VAL A 315 5.36 6.16 13.71
C VAL A 315 4.73 7.22 12.81
N VAL A 316 5.45 7.70 11.79
CA VAL A 316 4.90 8.67 10.82
C VAL A 316 3.67 8.11 10.12
N VAL A 317 3.72 6.85 9.65
CA VAL A 317 2.58 6.19 9.00
C VAL A 317 1.39 6.06 9.94
N VAL A 318 1.62 5.64 11.18
CA VAL A 318 0.57 5.52 12.21
C VAL A 318 -0.08 6.89 12.52
N LEU A 319 0.72 7.94 12.62
CA LEU A 319 0.21 9.31 12.82
C LEU A 319 -0.61 9.80 11.62
N CYS A 320 -0.20 9.48 10.39
CA CYS A 320 -0.97 9.78 9.18
C CYS A 320 -2.32 9.04 9.20
N LEU A 321 -2.32 7.73 9.52
CA LEU A 321 -3.55 6.94 9.67
C LEU A 321 -4.47 7.51 10.73
N TYR A 322 -3.96 7.78 11.92
CA TYR A 322 -4.74 8.38 13.01
C TYR A 322 -5.44 9.67 12.56
N ARG A 323 -4.70 10.56 11.89
CA ARG A 323 -5.26 11.82 11.36
C ARG A 323 -6.26 11.60 10.24
N GLY A 324 -5.98 10.68 9.33
CA GLY A 324 -6.89 10.32 8.24
C GLY A 324 -8.22 9.79 8.76
N VAL A 325 -8.19 8.88 9.75
CA VAL A 325 -9.40 8.36 10.41
C VAL A 325 -10.18 9.48 11.10
N ARG A 326 -9.49 10.35 11.85
CA ARG A 326 -10.12 11.50 12.51
C ARG A 326 -10.77 12.49 11.55
N LYS A 327 -10.31 12.54 10.30
CA LYS A 327 -10.86 13.39 9.24
C LYS A 327 -11.88 12.67 8.34
N GLY A 328 -12.27 11.44 8.67
CA GLY A 328 -13.25 10.65 7.90
C GLY A 328 -12.73 10.13 6.56
N ARG A 329 -11.40 10.03 6.34
CA ARG A 329 -10.79 9.58 5.08
C ARG A 329 -10.61 8.07 5.05
N TYR A 330 -11.67 7.36 5.38
CA TYR A 330 -11.63 5.93 5.65
C TYR A 330 -11.12 5.10 4.47
N GLY A 331 -11.45 5.45 3.22
CA GLY A 331 -10.97 4.75 2.04
C GLY A 331 -9.43 4.82 1.87
N ILE A 332 -8.86 6.02 2.03
CA ILE A 332 -7.39 6.23 1.99
C ILE A 332 -6.72 5.50 3.16
N CYS A 333 -7.27 5.60 4.36
CA CYS A 333 -6.76 4.88 5.53
C CYS A 333 -6.82 3.37 5.33
N GLY A 334 -7.90 2.86 4.71
CA GLY A 334 -8.03 1.45 4.35
C GLY A 334 -6.97 1.00 3.36
N ALA A 335 -6.64 1.82 2.35
CA ALA A 335 -5.55 1.52 1.41
C ALA A 335 -4.19 1.44 2.10
N ILE A 336 -3.86 2.41 2.96
CA ILE A 336 -2.62 2.38 3.75
C ILE A 336 -2.58 1.14 4.65
N LEU A 337 -3.67 0.85 5.36
CA LEU A 337 -3.77 -0.33 6.22
C LEU A 337 -3.59 -1.63 5.43
N SER A 338 -4.22 -1.74 4.25
CA SER A 338 -4.05 -2.88 3.35
C SER A 338 -2.58 -3.06 2.95
N LEU A 339 -1.91 -1.96 2.56
CA LEU A 339 -0.50 -1.98 2.22
C LEU A 339 0.37 -2.40 3.40
N MET A 340 0.12 -1.87 4.61
CA MET A 340 0.86 -2.27 5.82
C MET A 340 0.72 -3.76 6.12
N ILE A 341 -0.50 -4.32 6.02
CA ILE A 341 -0.73 -5.76 6.23
C ILE A 341 -0.02 -6.59 5.16
N PHE A 342 -0.12 -6.18 3.89
CA PHE A 342 0.56 -6.85 2.78
C PHE A 342 2.08 -6.82 2.90
N SER A 343 2.65 -5.71 3.38
CA SER A 343 4.07 -5.49 3.63
C SER A 343 4.68 -6.43 4.68
N PHE A 344 3.85 -7.03 5.53
CA PHE A 344 4.32 -7.99 6.53
C PHE A 344 4.85 -9.30 5.91
N SER A 345 4.38 -9.67 4.72
CA SER A 345 4.79 -10.92 4.06
C SER A 345 5.06 -10.75 2.56
N SER A 346 5.40 -9.54 2.13
CA SER A 346 5.72 -9.18 0.74
C SER A 346 6.71 -8.00 0.72
N TYR A 347 7.04 -7.52 -0.50
CA TYR A 347 8.03 -6.47 -0.74
C TYR A 347 7.47 -5.32 -1.59
N PRO A 348 6.30 -4.73 -1.28
CA PRO A 348 5.69 -3.71 -2.12
C PRO A 348 6.52 -2.43 -2.20
N LEU A 349 7.19 -2.01 -1.12
CA LEU A 349 7.98 -0.78 -1.09
C LEU A 349 9.33 -0.90 -1.82
N GLN A 350 9.62 -2.06 -2.40
CA GLN A 350 10.73 -2.25 -3.34
C GLN A 350 10.31 -1.96 -4.80
N LEU A 351 9.02 -1.73 -5.02
CA LEU A 351 8.45 -1.45 -6.34
C LEU A 351 8.04 0.02 -6.45
N PRO A 352 8.53 0.76 -7.47
CA PRO A 352 8.26 2.20 -7.62
C PRO A 352 6.78 2.59 -7.58
N VAL A 353 5.93 1.79 -8.23
CA VAL A 353 4.46 2.00 -8.25
C VAL A 353 3.88 2.09 -6.85
N PHE A 354 4.31 1.18 -5.95
CA PHE A 354 3.83 1.18 -4.56
C PHE A 354 4.39 2.35 -3.76
N ILE A 355 5.67 2.70 -3.94
CA ILE A 355 6.30 3.84 -3.25
C ILE A 355 5.56 5.13 -3.58
N VAL A 356 5.32 5.37 -4.87
CA VAL A 356 4.61 6.55 -5.36
C VAL A 356 3.18 6.58 -4.84
N THR A 357 2.46 5.45 -4.95
CA THR A 357 1.08 5.34 -4.47
C THR A 357 1.01 5.56 -2.95
N PHE A 358 1.93 4.95 -2.20
CA PHE A 358 2.01 5.09 -0.75
C PHE A 358 2.27 6.54 -0.33
N GLY A 359 3.24 7.21 -0.96
CA GLY A 359 3.49 8.64 -0.76
C GLY A 359 2.24 9.49 -1.02
N GLY A 360 1.54 9.25 -2.14
CA GLY A 360 0.28 9.90 -2.47
C GLY A 360 -0.83 9.67 -1.43
N LEU A 361 -0.93 8.46 -0.91
CA LEU A 361 -1.88 8.12 0.16
C LEU A 361 -1.57 8.83 1.48
N LEU A 362 -0.29 8.90 1.89
CA LEU A 362 0.13 9.62 3.09
C LEU A 362 -0.17 11.12 2.97
N VAL A 363 0.15 11.72 1.82
CA VAL A 363 -0.18 13.11 1.51
C VAL A 363 -1.70 13.31 1.55
N ALA A 364 -2.48 12.41 0.95
CA ALA A 364 -3.94 12.49 0.98
C ALA A 364 -4.49 12.40 2.42
N CYS A 365 -3.89 11.64 3.32
CA CYS A 365 -4.25 11.62 4.73
C CYS A 365 -4.01 12.95 5.43
N LEU A 366 -2.97 13.67 5.06
CA LEU A 366 -2.58 14.94 5.67
C LEU A 366 -3.24 16.16 5.03
N SER A 367 -3.80 16.06 3.80
CA SER A 367 -4.39 17.19 3.08
C SER A 367 -5.36 17.98 3.95
N GLY A 368 -5.32 19.32 3.89
CA GLY A 368 -6.02 20.21 4.82
C GLY A 368 -5.42 20.25 6.24
N ALA A 369 -4.19 19.76 6.41
CA ALA A 369 -3.37 19.93 7.60
C ALA A 369 -2.62 21.28 7.56
N ASP A 370 -2.07 21.69 8.72
CA ASP A 370 -1.30 22.93 8.81
C ASP A 370 -0.03 22.86 7.95
N ARG A 371 0.46 24.02 7.50
CA ARG A 371 1.64 24.15 6.60
C ARG A 371 2.86 23.34 7.06
N TRP A 372 3.11 23.28 8.35
CA TRP A 372 4.24 22.55 8.94
C TRP A 372 4.20 21.04 8.74
N GLN A 373 3.01 20.46 8.64
CA GLN A 373 2.85 19.01 8.43
C GLN A 373 3.14 18.60 6.98
N TRP A 374 2.83 19.48 6.02
CA TRP A 374 3.22 19.33 4.63
C TRP A 374 4.74 19.44 4.46
N LEU A 375 5.36 20.40 5.17
CA LEU A 375 6.80 20.57 5.15
C LEU A 375 7.52 19.33 5.69
N GLY A 376 7.05 18.75 6.80
CA GLY A 376 7.61 17.54 7.37
C GLY A 376 7.55 16.35 6.42
N LEU A 377 6.43 16.16 5.69
CA LEU A 377 6.29 15.10 4.72
C LEU A 377 7.19 15.31 3.49
N ALA A 378 7.24 16.53 2.96
CA ALA A 378 8.07 16.84 1.80
C ALA A 378 9.57 16.72 2.13
N VAL A 379 9.99 17.13 3.33
CA VAL A 379 11.36 16.93 3.82
C VAL A 379 11.67 15.45 3.96
N SER A 380 10.74 14.63 4.49
CA SER A 380 10.94 13.19 4.62
C SER A 380 11.09 12.51 3.24
N VAL A 381 10.26 12.86 2.27
CA VAL A 381 10.35 12.34 0.89
C VAL A 381 11.61 12.84 0.20
N GLY A 382 12.00 14.11 0.42
CA GLY A 382 13.22 14.69 -0.12
C GLY A 382 14.50 14.09 0.45
N ILE A 383 14.51 13.76 1.75
CA ILE A 383 15.64 13.08 2.41
C ILE A 383 15.80 11.66 1.84
N ILE A 384 14.71 10.90 1.69
CA ILE A 384 14.75 9.54 1.11
C ILE A 384 15.26 9.58 -0.33
N GLY A 385 14.76 10.50 -1.16
CA GLY A 385 15.23 10.69 -2.53
C GLY A 385 16.68 11.19 -2.62
N GLY A 386 17.08 12.09 -1.73
CA GLY A 386 18.45 12.64 -1.69
C GLY A 386 19.50 11.61 -1.23
N PHE A 387 19.15 10.75 -0.27
CA PHE A 387 20.02 9.64 0.15
C PHE A 387 20.21 8.61 -0.98
N ARG A 388 19.18 8.36 -1.77
CA ARG A 388 19.25 7.48 -2.93
C ARG A 388 20.20 8.00 -3.99
N LEU A 389 20.08 9.26 -4.37
CA LEU A 389 20.97 9.90 -5.38
C LEU A 389 22.45 9.94 -4.95
N LYS A 390 22.75 9.95 -3.65
CA LYS A 390 24.14 9.97 -3.16
C LYS A 390 24.80 8.59 -3.17
N ASN A 391 24.01 7.51 -3.11
CA ASN A 391 24.55 6.15 -3.09
C ASN A 391 24.67 5.53 -4.51
N ASP A 392 24.03 6.16 -5.52
CA ASP A 392 24.06 5.73 -6.92
C ASP A 392 25.10 6.52 -7.77
N LEU A 393 25.83 7.47 -7.16
CA LEU A 393 26.98 8.19 -7.70
C LEU A 393 28.30 7.70 -7.06
#